data_df43ec916219297056845450265ff8a1
#
_entry.id   df43ec916219297056845450265ff8a1
#
_cell.length_a   1.000
_cell.length_b   1.000
_cell.length_c   1.000
_cell.angle_alpha   90.00
_cell.angle_beta   90.00
_cell.angle_gamma   90.00
#
_symmetry.space_group_name_H-M   'P 1'
#
loop_
_entity.id
_entity.type
_entity.pdbx_description
1 polymer ?
#
loop_
_entity_poly.entity_id
_entity_poly.type
_entity_poly.pdbx_seq_one_letter_code
_entity_poly.pdbx_strand_id
1 'polypeptide(L)'
;MLGSEALATQLRAERQQLKLMVSLEMLAYTDDEQNYPHKAMRAVYRDTGDFIALVANTGAGLMLPGLAQRMGRHVTTKVLPVPSAGRAIPDVRLSDHSPFWDQGYNALMVTDTSFMRNPHYHQMSDTVDSLDLDFFSRVVDGLDAALGAL
;
A
#
# COMPACT_ATOMS: atom_id res chain seq x y z
N MET A 1 12.04 6.15 7.01
CA MET A 1 11.31 5.34 8.03
C MET A 1 11.68 5.66 9.50
N LEU A 2 12.77 6.41 9.78
CA LEU A 2 13.14 6.74 11.18
C LEU A 2 12.03 7.46 11.97
N GLY A 3 11.28 8.35 11.31
CA GLY A 3 10.16 9.06 11.94
C GLY A 3 9.00 8.13 12.29
N SER A 4 8.61 7.24 11.41
CA SER A 4 7.54 6.27 11.65
C SER A 4 7.93 5.23 12.69
N GLU A 5 9.21 4.84 12.74
CA GLU A 5 9.74 3.96 13.79
C GLU A 5 9.69 4.62 15.18
N ALA A 6 10.13 5.88 15.28
CA ALA A 6 10.05 6.64 16.50
C ALA A 6 8.60 6.79 17.00
N LEU A 7 7.67 7.16 16.09
CA LEU A 7 6.26 7.29 16.42
C LEU A 7 5.63 5.96 16.85
N ALA A 8 5.86 4.89 16.11
CA ALA A 8 5.31 3.57 16.44
C ALA A 8 5.82 3.08 17.82
N THR A 9 7.11 3.30 18.11
CA THR A 9 7.73 2.97 19.40
C THR A 9 7.13 3.79 20.54
N GLN A 10 6.97 5.10 20.34
CA GLN A 10 6.35 5.99 21.34
C GLN A 10 4.91 5.55 21.63
N LEU A 11 4.08 5.39 20.60
CA LEU A 11 2.69 4.96 20.76
C LEU A 11 2.58 3.63 21.49
N ARG A 12 3.52 2.71 21.23
CA ARG A 12 3.58 1.43 21.93
C ARG A 12 3.92 1.59 23.41
N ALA A 13 4.92 2.44 23.73
CA ALA A 13 5.32 2.73 25.09
C ALA A 13 4.16 3.40 25.89
N GLU A 14 3.42 4.29 25.24
CA GLU A 14 2.24 4.96 25.79
C GLU A 14 0.99 4.08 25.82
N ARG A 15 1.06 2.84 25.32
CA ARG A 15 -0.08 1.89 25.21
C ARG A 15 -1.27 2.45 24.42
N GLN A 16 -1.00 3.32 23.45
CA GLN A 16 -2.03 3.87 22.59
C GLN A 16 -2.65 2.78 21.70
N GLN A 17 -3.96 2.85 21.51
CA GLN A 17 -4.68 1.93 20.64
C GLN A 17 -4.91 2.60 19.28
N LEU A 18 -4.46 1.93 18.22
CA LEU A 18 -4.75 2.35 16.84
C LEU A 18 -5.71 1.34 16.21
N LYS A 19 -6.77 1.84 15.60
CA LYS A 19 -7.66 1.00 14.80
C LYS A 19 -6.95 0.50 13.55
N LEU A 20 -6.30 1.41 12.83
CA LEU A 20 -5.52 1.14 11.63
C LEU A 20 -4.54 2.29 11.40
N MET A 21 -3.30 1.97 11.09
CA MET A 21 -2.35 2.90 10.48
C MET A 21 -2.39 2.73 8.96
N VAL A 22 -2.42 3.83 8.22
CA VAL A 22 -2.41 3.79 6.74
C VAL A 22 -1.19 4.58 6.24
N SER A 23 -0.34 3.92 5.47
CA SER A 23 0.74 4.54 4.72
C SER A 23 0.30 4.68 3.26
N LEU A 24 0.44 5.87 2.72
CA LEU A 24 0.18 6.20 1.30
C LEU A 24 1.54 6.28 0.59
N GLU A 25 1.79 5.33 -0.32
CA GLU A 25 3.11 5.16 -0.93
C GLU A 25 3.00 5.05 -2.44
N MET A 26 3.29 6.15 -3.15
CA MET A 26 3.15 6.26 -4.60
C MET A 26 1.76 5.80 -5.09
N LEU A 27 0.98 6.71 -5.64
CA LEU A 27 -0.44 6.47 -5.89
C LEU A 27 -0.91 6.82 -7.31
N ALA A 28 0.01 7.27 -8.17
CA ALA A 28 -0.39 7.98 -9.39
C ALA A 28 0.28 7.47 -10.67
N TYR A 29 1.07 6.39 -10.62
CA TYR A 29 1.73 5.87 -11.80
C TYR A 29 1.01 4.63 -12.34
N THR A 30 0.73 4.61 -13.65
CA THR A 30 0.18 3.46 -14.38
C THR A 30 1.13 3.01 -15.48
N ASP A 31 1.10 1.72 -15.82
CA ASP A 31 1.89 1.15 -16.91
C ASP A 31 1.13 -0.05 -17.52
N ASP A 32 1.44 -0.39 -18.74
CA ASP A 32 0.95 -1.60 -19.40
C ASP A 32 1.61 -2.88 -18.83
N GLU A 33 2.77 -2.72 -18.18
CA GLU A 33 3.50 -3.82 -17.56
C GLU A 33 3.54 -3.69 -16.02
N GLN A 34 3.53 -4.84 -15.35
CA GLN A 34 3.69 -4.95 -13.90
C GLN A 34 4.74 -5.99 -13.52
N ASN A 35 5.72 -5.56 -12.73
CA ASN A 35 6.67 -6.45 -12.10
C ASN A 35 6.25 -6.83 -10.68
N TYR A 36 6.71 -7.98 -10.20
CA TYR A 36 6.40 -8.51 -8.88
C TYR A 36 7.64 -9.04 -8.17
N PRO A 37 7.69 -8.99 -6.83
CA PRO A 37 8.80 -9.55 -6.04
C PRO A 37 8.99 -11.05 -6.29
N HIS A 38 7.91 -11.76 -6.62
CA HIS A 38 7.92 -13.17 -6.88
C HIS A 38 7.13 -13.51 -8.15
N LYS A 39 7.74 -14.28 -9.06
CA LYS A 39 7.14 -14.62 -10.37
C LYS A 39 5.75 -15.27 -10.28
N ALA A 40 5.49 -16.06 -9.23
CA ALA A 40 4.18 -16.69 -9.04
C ALA A 40 3.05 -15.67 -8.83
N MET A 41 3.34 -14.44 -8.41
CA MET A 41 2.32 -13.39 -8.24
C MET A 41 1.68 -12.98 -9.57
N ARG A 42 2.39 -13.08 -10.69
CA ARG A 42 1.84 -12.84 -12.05
C ARG A 42 0.60 -13.69 -12.34
N ALA A 43 0.61 -14.95 -11.89
CA ALA A 43 -0.51 -15.86 -12.11
C ALA A 43 -1.79 -15.41 -11.38
N VAL A 44 -1.66 -14.63 -10.30
CA VAL A 44 -2.77 -14.18 -9.45
C VAL A 44 -3.19 -12.75 -9.78
N TYR A 45 -2.22 -11.85 -10.03
CA TYR A 45 -2.47 -10.40 -10.05
C TYR A 45 -2.47 -9.77 -11.46
N ARG A 46 -2.23 -10.53 -12.52
CA ARG A 46 -2.08 -10.05 -13.91
C ARG A 46 -0.79 -9.24 -14.14
N ASP A 47 -0.56 -8.87 -15.41
CA ASP A 47 0.67 -8.20 -15.83
C ASP A 47 0.50 -6.69 -16.05
N THR A 48 -0.72 -6.15 -15.96
CA THR A 48 -0.99 -4.72 -16.18
C THR A 48 -0.85 -3.90 -14.90
N GLY A 49 -0.21 -2.75 -14.98
CA GLY A 49 0.01 -1.81 -13.89
C GLY A 49 -1.04 -0.71 -13.81
N ASP A 50 -2.33 -1.06 -13.77
CA ASP A 50 -3.49 -0.16 -13.74
C ASP A 50 -4.34 -0.30 -12.44
N PHE A 51 -3.70 -0.67 -11.34
CA PHE A 51 -4.37 -0.96 -10.08
C PHE A 51 -3.67 -0.33 -8.88
N ILE A 52 -4.40 -0.19 -7.77
CA ILE A 52 -3.87 0.08 -6.43
C ILE A 52 -3.80 -1.23 -5.63
N ALA A 53 -2.68 -1.43 -4.94
CA ALA A 53 -2.49 -2.53 -4.01
C ALA A 53 -2.74 -2.10 -2.57
N LEU A 54 -3.48 -2.91 -1.82
CA LEU A 54 -3.66 -2.82 -0.37
C LEU A 54 -2.83 -3.91 0.27
N VAL A 55 -1.71 -3.55 0.88
CA VAL A 55 -0.78 -4.49 1.51
C VAL A 55 -0.90 -4.36 3.03
N ALA A 56 -1.31 -5.43 3.72
CA ALA A 56 -1.59 -5.36 5.14
C ALA A 56 -1.10 -6.58 5.91
N ASN A 57 -0.70 -6.38 7.18
CA ASN A 57 -0.40 -7.49 8.07
C ASN A 57 -1.67 -8.28 8.44
N THR A 58 -1.48 -9.44 9.05
CA THR A 58 -2.58 -10.37 9.39
C THR A 58 -3.68 -9.69 10.22
N GLY A 59 -3.33 -8.82 11.17
CA GLY A 59 -4.30 -8.14 12.02
C GLY A 59 -5.21 -7.17 11.23
N ALA A 60 -4.65 -6.43 10.28
CA ALA A 60 -5.40 -5.56 9.37
C ALA A 60 -6.08 -6.35 8.23
N GLY A 61 -5.66 -7.60 7.99
CA GLY A 61 -6.15 -8.45 6.90
C GLY A 61 -7.66 -8.66 6.91
N LEU A 62 -8.29 -8.66 8.08
CA LEU A 62 -9.75 -8.77 8.22
C LEU A 62 -10.50 -7.55 7.67
N MET A 63 -9.85 -6.39 7.58
CA MET A 63 -10.44 -5.15 7.04
C MET A 63 -10.31 -5.09 5.50
N LEU A 64 -9.34 -5.81 4.92
CA LEU A 64 -9.03 -5.74 3.48
C LEU A 64 -10.24 -5.98 2.56
N PRO A 65 -11.12 -6.98 2.77
CA PRO A 65 -12.25 -7.20 1.87
C PRO A 65 -13.20 -6.00 1.80
N GLY A 66 -13.51 -5.40 2.96
CA GLY A 66 -14.36 -4.22 3.04
C GLY A 66 -13.73 -2.98 2.40
N LEU A 67 -12.45 -2.74 2.66
CA LEU A 67 -11.69 -1.64 2.06
C LEU A 67 -11.61 -1.80 0.54
N ALA A 68 -11.21 -2.98 0.08
CA ALA A 68 -11.07 -3.29 -1.35
C ALA A 68 -12.40 -3.20 -2.10
N GLN A 69 -13.51 -3.64 -1.49
CA GLN A 69 -14.84 -3.53 -2.10
C GLN A 69 -15.26 -2.07 -2.30
N ARG A 70 -14.99 -1.20 -1.32
CA ARG A 70 -15.33 0.23 -1.43
C ARG A 70 -14.42 0.93 -2.42
N MET A 71 -13.12 0.76 -2.29
CA MET A 71 -12.13 1.36 -3.17
C MET A 71 -12.28 0.87 -4.61
N GLY A 72 -12.61 -0.41 -4.80
CA GLY A 72 -12.82 -1.05 -6.11
C GLY A 72 -14.01 -0.52 -6.92
N ARG A 73 -14.83 0.36 -6.34
CA ARG A 73 -15.89 1.08 -7.07
C ARG A 73 -15.33 2.27 -7.85
N HIS A 74 -14.13 2.72 -7.54
CA HIS A 74 -13.48 3.89 -8.11
C HIS A 74 -12.22 3.52 -8.91
N VAL A 75 -11.44 2.57 -8.42
CA VAL A 75 -10.17 2.15 -9.04
C VAL A 75 -9.97 0.64 -8.88
N THR A 76 -9.37 -0.01 -9.88
CA THR A 76 -8.99 -1.42 -9.78
C THR A 76 -8.14 -1.62 -8.52
N THR A 77 -8.58 -2.48 -7.60
CA THR A 77 -7.94 -2.67 -6.30
C THR A 77 -7.53 -4.13 -6.10
N LYS A 78 -6.28 -4.34 -5.73
CA LYS A 78 -5.72 -5.66 -5.38
C LYS A 78 -5.40 -5.69 -3.89
N VAL A 79 -5.46 -6.89 -3.29
CA VAL A 79 -5.15 -7.07 -1.87
C VAL A 79 -4.01 -8.06 -1.69
N LEU A 80 -3.09 -7.75 -0.80
CA LEU A 80 -1.99 -8.61 -0.41
C LEU A 80 -1.92 -8.70 1.12
N PRO A 81 -2.60 -9.66 1.74
CA PRO A 81 -2.39 -9.95 3.15
C PRO A 81 -1.02 -10.63 3.33
N VAL A 82 -0.20 -10.09 4.22
CA VAL A 82 1.15 -10.59 4.46
C VAL A 82 1.28 -11.13 5.89
N PRO A 83 1.58 -12.42 6.05
CA PRO A 83 1.82 -13.00 7.36
C PRO A 83 3.18 -12.56 7.92
N SER A 84 3.39 -12.76 9.22
CA SER A 84 4.66 -12.51 9.91
C SER A 84 5.23 -11.11 9.65
N ALA A 85 4.36 -10.10 9.58
CA ALA A 85 4.72 -8.70 9.30
C ALA A 85 5.53 -8.55 7.99
N GLY A 86 5.24 -9.36 6.97
CA GLY A 86 5.88 -9.28 5.66
C GLY A 86 7.34 -9.72 5.59
N ARG A 87 7.88 -10.37 6.62
CA ARG A 87 9.31 -10.74 6.68
C ARG A 87 9.76 -11.69 5.56
N ALA A 88 8.83 -12.46 4.99
CA ALA A 88 9.12 -13.36 3.86
C ALA A 88 9.23 -12.64 2.51
N ILE A 89 8.76 -11.40 2.43
CA ILE A 89 8.78 -10.58 1.19
C ILE A 89 9.32 -9.19 1.58
N PRO A 90 10.65 -8.98 1.63
CA PRO A 90 11.25 -7.73 2.11
C PRO A 90 10.73 -6.48 1.41
N ASP A 91 10.44 -6.58 0.11
CA ASP A 91 9.99 -5.44 -0.71
C ASP A 91 8.67 -4.82 -0.21
N VAL A 92 7.79 -5.61 0.43
CA VAL A 92 6.54 -5.08 0.99
C VAL A 92 6.73 -4.34 2.33
N ARG A 93 7.96 -4.21 2.79
CA ARG A 93 8.30 -3.55 4.06
C ARG A 93 8.96 -2.18 3.89
N LEU A 94 9.09 -1.69 2.66
CA LEU A 94 9.90 -0.51 2.33
C LEU A 94 9.18 0.83 2.53
N SER A 95 8.15 0.89 3.38
CA SER A 95 7.45 2.14 3.71
C SER A 95 7.05 2.21 5.19
N ASP A 96 6.46 3.33 5.58
CA ASP A 96 6.19 3.76 6.97
C ASP A 96 5.25 2.84 7.77
N HIS A 97 4.51 1.94 7.11
CA HIS A 97 3.68 0.95 7.78
C HIS A 97 4.49 -0.15 8.48
N SER A 98 5.71 -0.45 7.99
CA SER A 98 6.48 -1.59 8.49
C SER A 98 6.95 -1.46 9.94
N PRO A 99 7.38 -0.30 10.46
CA PRO A 99 7.65 -0.12 11.88
C PRO A 99 6.42 -0.34 12.77
N PHE A 100 5.22 0.01 12.28
CA PHE A 100 3.97 -0.27 13.01
C PHE A 100 3.68 -1.77 13.09
N TRP A 101 3.97 -2.53 12.02
CA TRP A 101 3.89 -3.99 12.06
C TRP A 101 4.84 -4.58 13.11
N ASP A 102 6.05 -4.05 13.22
CA ASP A 102 7.05 -4.52 14.19
C ASP A 102 6.62 -4.25 15.63
N GLN A 103 5.87 -3.17 15.87
CA GLN A 103 5.27 -2.85 17.16
C GLN A 103 3.92 -3.55 17.42
N GLY A 104 3.46 -4.40 16.48
CA GLY A 104 2.25 -5.19 16.61
C GLY A 104 0.94 -4.44 16.30
N TYR A 105 1.03 -3.27 15.69
CA TYR A 105 -0.15 -2.53 15.23
C TYR A 105 -0.70 -3.06 13.91
N ASN A 106 -2.00 -2.89 13.72
CA ASN A 106 -2.63 -3.05 12.43
C ASN A 106 -2.19 -1.92 11.51
N ALA A 107 -1.55 -2.26 10.40
CA ALA A 107 -1.16 -1.25 9.42
C ALA A 107 -1.34 -1.73 7.98
N LEU A 108 -1.65 -0.77 7.12
CA LEU A 108 -1.95 -0.92 5.71
C LEU A 108 -1.04 0.01 4.91
N MET A 109 -0.42 -0.50 3.86
CA MET A 109 0.17 0.29 2.80
C MET A 109 -0.77 0.31 1.59
N VAL A 110 -1.07 1.49 1.08
CA VAL A 110 -1.79 1.73 -0.18
C VAL A 110 -0.75 2.19 -1.20
N THR A 111 -0.62 1.48 -2.33
CA THR A 111 0.46 1.77 -3.28
C THR A 111 0.09 1.40 -4.72
N ASP A 112 0.64 2.15 -5.67
CA ASP A 112 0.67 1.77 -7.09
C ASP A 112 1.79 0.76 -7.42
N THR A 113 2.44 0.21 -6.38
CA THR A 113 3.57 -0.73 -6.42
C THR A 113 4.95 -0.10 -6.69
N SER A 114 5.04 1.23 -6.73
CA SER A 114 6.30 1.96 -6.69
C SER A 114 7.33 1.50 -7.74
N PHE A 115 8.57 1.24 -7.34
CA PHE A 115 9.67 0.82 -8.22
C PHE A 115 9.42 -0.48 -9.02
N MET A 116 8.40 -1.26 -8.66
CA MET A 116 8.00 -2.45 -9.44
C MET A 116 7.25 -2.07 -10.72
N ARG A 117 6.80 -0.82 -10.82
CA ARG A 117 6.06 -0.29 -11.97
C ARG A 117 6.70 0.96 -12.54
N ASN A 118 7.04 1.93 -11.67
CA ASN A 118 7.53 3.25 -12.07
C ASN A 118 9.05 3.25 -12.30
N PRO A 119 9.53 3.36 -13.56
CA PRO A 119 10.97 3.43 -13.87
C PRO A 119 11.61 4.74 -13.43
N HIS A 120 10.81 5.76 -13.09
CA HIS A 120 11.26 7.07 -12.62
C HIS A 120 11.49 7.12 -11.11
N TYR A 121 11.17 6.04 -10.39
CA TYR A 121 11.32 5.97 -8.93
C TYR A 121 12.73 6.39 -8.49
N HIS A 122 12.80 7.43 -7.63
CA HIS A 122 14.03 8.06 -7.15
C HIS A 122 14.98 8.58 -8.27
N GLN A 123 14.44 8.92 -9.43
CA GLN A 123 15.18 9.52 -10.55
C GLN A 123 14.80 10.99 -10.74
N MET A 124 15.67 11.75 -11.43
CA MET A 124 15.36 13.14 -11.81
C MET A 124 14.20 13.26 -12.81
N SER A 125 13.84 12.16 -13.44
CA SER A 125 12.70 12.05 -14.37
C SER A 125 11.37 11.76 -13.66
N ASP A 126 11.35 11.63 -12.33
CA ASP A 126 10.12 11.51 -11.54
C ASP A 126 9.47 12.88 -11.39
N THR A 127 8.64 13.23 -12.36
CA THR A 127 7.99 14.53 -12.48
C THR A 127 6.47 14.37 -12.59
N VAL A 128 5.72 15.44 -12.38
CA VAL A 128 4.25 15.42 -12.48
C VAL A 128 3.78 14.95 -13.85
N ASP A 129 4.52 15.27 -14.92
CA ASP A 129 4.17 14.88 -16.28
C ASP A 129 4.23 13.37 -16.52
N SER A 130 4.90 12.60 -15.64
CA SER A 130 4.95 11.14 -15.70
C SER A 130 3.76 10.46 -15.01
N LEU A 131 2.88 11.22 -14.34
CA LEU A 131 1.79 10.69 -13.53
C LEU A 131 0.48 10.62 -14.30
N ASP A 132 -0.32 9.59 -14.03
CA ASP A 132 -1.71 9.48 -14.47
C ASP A 132 -2.63 10.17 -13.43
N LEU A 133 -2.96 11.43 -13.68
CA LEU A 133 -3.78 12.24 -12.76
C LEU A 133 -5.24 11.77 -12.71
N ASP A 134 -5.75 11.16 -13.78
CA ASP A 134 -7.10 10.57 -13.79
C ASP A 134 -7.15 9.31 -12.93
N PHE A 135 -6.13 8.48 -13.01
CA PHE A 135 -5.96 7.34 -12.11
C PHE A 135 -5.83 7.81 -10.66
N PHE A 136 -4.98 8.82 -10.41
CA PHE A 136 -4.79 9.37 -9.06
C PHE A 136 -6.09 9.93 -8.46
N SER A 137 -6.89 10.65 -9.25
CA SER A 137 -8.20 11.14 -8.80
C SER A 137 -9.11 10.00 -8.35
N ARG A 138 -9.19 8.91 -9.14
CA ARG A 138 -9.96 7.72 -8.76
C ARG A 138 -9.43 7.03 -7.50
N VAL A 139 -8.10 7.05 -7.29
CA VAL A 139 -7.48 6.54 -6.07
C VAL A 139 -7.92 7.35 -4.85
N VAL A 140 -7.92 8.69 -4.95
CA VAL A 140 -8.36 9.58 -3.87
C VAL A 140 -9.82 9.35 -3.52
N ASP A 141 -10.72 9.28 -4.52
CA ASP A 141 -12.15 8.98 -4.31
C ASP A 141 -12.34 7.60 -3.65
N GLY A 142 -11.54 6.61 -4.08
CA GLY A 142 -11.55 5.28 -3.50
C GLY A 142 -11.09 5.24 -2.05
N LEU A 143 -10.04 6.02 -1.72
CA LEU A 143 -9.54 6.17 -0.35
C LEU A 143 -10.58 6.82 0.56
N ASP A 144 -11.20 7.91 0.12
CA ASP A 144 -12.26 8.58 0.88
C ASP A 144 -13.41 7.62 1.17
N ALA A 145 -13.92 6.91 0.15
CA ALA A 145 -14.98 5.92 0.31
C ALA A 145 -14.61 4.74 1.22
N ALA A 146 -13.35 4.32 1.20
CA ALA A 146 -12.87 3.19 1.99
C ALA A 146 -12.60 3.57 3.45
N LEU A 147 -11.91 4.68 3.69
CA LEU A 147 -11.47 5.10 5.03
C LEU A 147 -12.58 5.82 5.80
N GLY A 148 -13.42 6.60 5.12
CA GLY A 148 -14.56 7.29 5.73
C GLY A 148 -15.61 6.36 6.37
N ALA A 149 -15.53 5.05 6.06
CA ALA A 149 -16.41 4.03 6.62
C ALA A 149 -15.76 3.18 7.76
N LEU A 150 -14.54 3.54 8.21
CA LEU A 150 -13.87 2.93 9.36
C LEU A 150 -14.28 3.57 10.67
#